data_529752a90775b93e424f9a0890c4a5a2
#
_entry.id   529752a90775b93e424f9a0890c4a5a2
#
_cell.length_a   1.000
_cell.length_b   1.000
_cell.length_c   1.000
_cell.angle_alpha   90.00
_cell.angle_beta   90.00
_cell.angle_gamma   90.00
#
_symmetry.space_group_name_H-M   'P 1'
#
loop_
_entity.id
_entity.type
_entity.pdbx_description
1 polymer ?
#
loop_
_entity_poly.entity_id
_entity_poly.type
_entity_poly.pdbx_seq_one_letter_code
_entity_poly.pdbx_strand_id
1 'polypeptide(L)'
;MHIRNATLAALALAAGALAQGALAQTKWDMPTGYPLNNPHTVTLQLFAKDVERATGGKLLITVHPNGSLFKAPEIKRAVQSGQAQLGEVLMSLLENENAVYGVDSIPFLATGFDAAQKLWRAQRPVTEKILARQGLKLVYAVAWPPQGIYAKKALASTADMKGLKWRAYNKGTSRIAELVGANPVTVQAADLAQSLATGVVDSMMTSGATGVDSKVWETLNRFYNVEAWLPKNMLIINQKAFDALGKDSQELVLRLASEAEQKGWERMRGYTSESLEVLKRNKMTVENPNPKFKAELAKIGDTLLKEWLERAGDDGKAIIAALKK
;
A
#
# COMPACT_ATOMS: atom_id res chain seq x y z
N MET A 1 -24.49 48.39 -51.42
CA MET A 1 -25.01 47.84 -50.16
C MET A 1 -24.74 46.34 -49.99
N HIS A 2 -23.90 45.72 -50.83
CA HIS A 2 -23.64 44.24 -50.80
C HIS A 2 -22.27 43.81 -50.23
N ILE A 3 -21.35 44.74 -49.95
CA ILE A 3 -19.99 44.40 -49.48
C ILE A 3 -19.92 44.25 -47.94
N ARG A 4 -20.85 44.89 -47.19
CA ARG A 4 -20.85 44.81 -45.68
C ARG A 4 -21.37 43.47 -45.12
N ASN A 5 -22.16 42.73 -45.92
CA ASN A 5 -22.75 41.47 -45.44
C ASN A 5 -21.80 40.25 -45.61
N ALA A 6 -20.84 40.32 -46.55
CA ALA A 6 -19.86 39.25 -46.76
C ALA A 6 -18.80 39.19 -45.66
N THR A 7 -18.43 40.35 -45.09
CA THR A 7 -17.42 40.44 -44.03
C THR A 7 -17.92 39.96 -42.68
N LEU A 8 -19.23 40.11 -42.38
CA LEU A 8 -19.87 39.60 -41.16
C LEU A 8 -20.06 38.10 -41.18
N ALA A 9 -20.32 37.50 -42.35
CA ALA A 9 -20.43 36.05 -42.51
C ALA A 9 -19.05 35.34 -42.35
N ALA A 10 -17.97 35.94 -42.82
CA ALA A 10 -16.63 35.39 -42.66
C ALA A 10 -16.12 35.44 -41.22
N LEU A 11 -16.47 36.46 -40.45
CA LEU A 11 -16.13 36.55 -39.00
C LEU A 11 -16.95 35.57 -38.14
N ALA A 12 -18.20 35.26 -38.51
CA ALA A 12 -19.02 34.29 -37.81
C ALA A 12 -18.52 32.84 -38.03
N LEU A 13 -18.01 32.53 -39.23
CA LEU A 13 -17.39 31.22 -39.53
C LEU A 13 -16.02 31.04 -38.84
N ALA A 14 -15.24 32.09 -38.66
CA ALA A 14 -13.96 32.04 -37.97
C ALA A 14 -14.12 31.90 -36.45
N ALA A 15 -15.17 32.50 -35.87
CA ALA A 15 -15.50 32.33 -34.43
C ALA A 15 -16.05 30.92 -34.09
N GLY A 16 -16.71 30.28 -35.05
CA GLY A 16 -17.21 28.87 -34.89
C GLY A 16 -16.10 27.82 -34.94
N ALA A 17 -14.96 28.08 -35.64
CA ALA A 17 -13.84 27.18 -35.74
C ALA A 17 -12.93 27.18 -34.51
N LEU A 18 -12.97 28.21 -33.66
CA LEU A 18 -12.23 28.30 -32.40
C LEU A 18 -12.94 27.68 -31.22
N ALA A 19 -14.21 27.26 -31.40
CA ALA A 19 -14.97 26.47 -30.39
C ALA A 19 -14.72 24.95 -30.48
N GLN A 20 -13.64 24.52 -31.15
CA GLN A 20 -13.22 23.12 -31.11
C GLN A 20 -12.72 22.76 -29.70
N GLY A 21 -13.70 22.39 -28.85
CA GLY A 21 -13.51 21.44 -27.81
C GLY A 21 -12.30 21.66 -26.91
N ALA A 22 -12.38 22.59 -25.98
CA ALA A 22 -11.74 22.35 -24.69
C ALA A 22 -12.38 21.06 -24.15
N LEU A 23 -11.82 19.89 -24.49
CA LEU A 23 -12.20 18.60 -23.91
C LEU A 23 -12.08 18.81 -22.41
N ALA A 24 -13.21 18.82 -21.72
CA ALA A 24 -13.25 19.07 -20.29
C ALA A 24 -12.25 18.14 -19.60
N GLN A 25 -11.22 18.74 -19.00
CA GLN A 25 -10.20 18.01 -18.28
C GLN A 25 -10.83 17.25 -17.12
N THR A 26 -10.68 15.94 -17.11
CA THR A 26 -11.12 15.09 -16.00
C THR A 26 -10.08 15.15 -14.88
N LYS A 27 -10.51 15.49 -13.67
CA LYS A 27 -9.65 15.57 -12.48
C LYS A 27 -10.03 14.49 -11.50
N TRP A 28 -9.03 13.74 -11.06
CA TRP A 28 -9.17 12.68 -10.07
C TRP A 28 -8.27 12.91 -8.88
N ASP A 29 -8.77 12.55 -7.70
CA ASP A 29 -8.04 12.58 -6.44
C ASP A 29 -7.58 11.18 -6.07
N MET A 30 -6.33 11.08 -5.58
CA MET A 30 -5.67 9.83 -5.22
C MET A 30 -5.00 9.95 -3.85
N PRO A 31 -5.74 9.77 -2.73
CA PRO A 31 -5.18 9.76 -1.39
C PRO A 31 -4.30 8.54 -1.11
N THR A 32 -3.26 8.75 -0.30
CA THR A 32 -2.41 7.73 0.31
C THR A 32 -2.06 8.09 1.75
N GLY A 33 -1.83 7.09 2.59
CA GLY A 33 -1.46 7.27 4.01
C GLY A 33 0.02 7.57 4.23
N TYR A 34 0.87 7.65 3.18
CA TYR A 34 2.32 7.71 3.31
C TYR A 34 2.89 9.05 2.83
N PRO A 35 4.08 9.46 3.33
CA PRO A 35 4.71 10.74 2.96
C PRO A 35 5.17 10.75 1.50
N LEU A 36 5.44 11.95 0.97
CA LEU A 36 5.79 12.19 -0.44
C LEU A 36 7.00 11.38 -0.93
N ASN A 37 7.99 11.21 -0.07
CA ASN A 37 9.24 10.51 -0.37
C ASN A 37 9.17 8.99 -0.18
N ASN A 38 8.05 8.46 0.33
CA ASN A 38 7.87 7.01 0.43
C ASN A 38 7.85 6.37 -0.96
N PRO A 39 8.53 5.24 -1.18
CA PRO A 39 8.59 4.59 -2.49
C PRO A 39 7.23 4.21 -3.10
N HIS A 40 6.21 3.91 -2.29
CA HIS A 40 4.84 3.72 -2.77
C HIS A 40 4.27 5.03 -3.32
N THR A 41 4.35 6.13 -2.55
CA THR A 41 3.87 7.45 -2.99
C THR A 41 4.60 7.92 -4.24
N VAL A 42 5.91 7.69 -4.34
CA VAL A 42 6.68 7.95 -5.57
C VAL A 42 6.14 7.16 -6.76
N THR A 43 5.76 5.90 -6.56
CA THR A 43 5.13 5.07 -7.62
C THR A 43 3.79 5.65 -8.06
N LEU A 44 2.96 6.12 -7.12
CA LEU A 44 1.69 6.82 -7.45
C LEU A 44 1.93 8.11 -8.25
N GLN A 45 2.91 8.93 -7.84
CA GLN A 45 3.24 10.17 -8.53
C GLN A 45 3.71 9.93 -9.97
N LEU A 46 4.54 8.90 -10.18
CA LEU A 46 5.01 8.54 -11.52
C LEU A 46 3.86 8.00 -12.37
N PHE A 47 3.00 7.15 -11.83
CA PHE A 47 1.79 6.69 -12.50
C PHE A 47 0.89 7.86 -12.91
N ALA A 48 0.61 8.80 -11.99
CA ALA A 48 -0.20 9.99 -12.29
C ALA A 48 0.39 10.83 -13.44
N LYS A 49 1.70 11.07 -13.43
CA LYS A 49 2.41 11.80 -14.50
C LYS A 49 2.38 11.05 -15.83
N ASP A 50 2.53 9.73 -15.81
CA ASP A 50 2.48 8.92 -17.02
C ASP A 50 1.07 8.93 -17.62
N VAL A 51 0.00 8.89 -16.79
CA VAL A 51 -1.38 9.03 -17.24
C VAL A 51 -1.64 10.42 -17.84
N GLU A 52 -1.23 11.49 -17.14
CA GLU A 52 -1.37 12.86 -17.66
C GLU A 52 -0.71 13.01 -19.02
N ARG A 53 0.54 12.60 -19.14
CA ARG A 53 1.31 12.69 -20.40
C ARG A 53 0.65 11.87 -21.52
N ALA A 54 0.25 10.64 -21.25
CA ALA A 54 -0.28 9.74 -22.24
C ALA A 54 -1.70 10.09 -22.70
N THR A 55 -2.47 10.80 -21.83
CA THR A 55 -3.79 11.35 -22.18
C THR A 55 -3.73 12.74 -22.80
N GLY A 56 -2.54 13.31 -22.98
CA GLY A 56 -2.38 14.70 -23.44
C GLY A 56 -3.03 15.71 -22.49
N GLY A 57 -2.99 15.47 -21.18
CA GLY A 57 -3.58 16.32 -20.15
C GLY A 57 -5.10 16.20 -19.98
N LYS A 58 -5.75 15.25 -20.65
CA LYS A 58 -7.21 15.05 -20.53
C LYS A 58 -7.61 14.45 -19.20
N LEU A 59 -6.75 13.62 -18.58
CA LEU A 59 -6.94 13.04 -17.25
C LEU A 59 -5.80 13.47 -16.34
N LEU A 60 -6.12 14.25 -15.31
CA LEU A 60 -5.20 14.67 -14.26
C LEU A 60 -5.50 13.90 -12.98
N ILE A 61 -4.45 13.36 -12.37
CA ILE A 61 -4.55 12.66 -11.08
C ILE A 61 -3.72 13.41 -10.05
N THR A 62 -4.36 13.91 -8.99
CA THR A 62 -3.70 14.59 -7.87
C THR A 62 -3.45 13.60 -6.75
N VAL A 63 -2.16 13.40 -6.40
CA VAL A 63 -1.77 12.56 -5.24
C VAL A 63 -1.87 13.37 -3.96
N HIS A 64 -2.60 12.87 -2.96
CA HIS A 64 -2.73 13.46 -1.63
C HIS A 64 -2.00 12.59 -0.60
N PRO A 65 -0.77 12.95 -0.22
CA PRO A 65 0.09 12.13 0.64
C PRO A 65 -0.26 12.29 2.12
N ASN A 66 0.31 11.40 2.94
CA ASN A 66 0.33 11.49 4.41
C ASN A 66 -1.04 11.59 5.07
N GLY A 67 -2.08 11.00 4.45
CA GLY A 67 -3.44 11.05 4.95
C GLY A 67 -4.06 12.45 4.98
N SER A 68 -3.59 13.36 4.11
CA SER A 68 -4.02 14.77 4.06
C SER A 68 -5.46 14.94 3.58
N LEU A 69 -5.94 14.08 2.66
CA LEU A 69 -7.32 14.13 2.18
C LEU A 69 -8.22 13.18 2.97
N PHE A 70 -7.78 11.92 3.19
CA PHE A 70 -8.45 10.91 4.00
C PHE A 70 -7.40 10.13 4.79
N LYS A 71 -7.72 9.76 6.04
CA LYS A 71 -6.86 8.88 6.84
C LYS A 71 -6.82 7.48 6.23
N ALA A 72 -5.70 6.76 6.40
CA ALA A 72 -5.48 5.47 5.75
C ALA A 72 -6.66 4.46 5.89
N PRO A 73 -7.31 4.30 7.05
CA PRO A 73 -8.46 3.40 7.19
C PRO A 73 -9.73 3.88 6.46
N GLU A 74 -9.80 5.16 6.06
CA GLU A 74 -10.98 5.77 5.43
C GLU A 74 -10.91 5.74 3.90
N ILE A 75 -9.70 5.58 3.34
CA ILE A 75 -9.44 5.73 1.90
C ILE A 75 -10.32 4.81 1.07
N LYS A 76 -10.40 3.51 1.41
CA LYS A 76 -11.24 2.57 0.64
C LYS A 76 -12.69 3.03 0.58
N ARG A 77 -13.26 3.46 1.72
CA ARG A 77 -14.64 3.93 1.79
C ARG A 77 -14.84 5.21 0.98
N ALA A 78 -13.87 6.13 1.01
CA ALA A 78 -13.92 7.36 0.23
C ALA A 78 -13.92 7.06 -1.28
N VAL A 79 -13.10 6.11 -1.75
CA VAL A 79 -13.10 5.66 -3.15
C VAL A 79 -14.42 4.96 -3.49
N GLN A 80 -14.91 4.08 -2.63
CA GLN A 80 -16.15 3.34 -2.84
C GLN A 80 -17.36 4.28 -2.99
N SER A 81 -17.42 5.35 -2.18
CA SER A 81 -18.49 6.34 -2.23
C SER A 81 -18.31 7.41 -3.33
N GLY A 82 -17.18 7.40 -4.05
CA GLY A 82 -16.86 8.38 -5.10
C GLY A 82 -16.34 9.73 -4.60
N GLN A 83 -16.00 9.86 -3.31
CA GLN A 83 -15.37 11.06 -2.75
C GLN A 83 -13.91 11.23 -3.21
N ALA A 84 -13.27 10.15 -3.60
CA ALA A 84 -12.04 10.12 -4.37
C ALA A 84 -12.21 9.10 -5.51
N GLN A 85 -11.51 9.27 -6.62
CA GLN A 85 -11.64 8.36 -7.76
C GLN A 85 -10.69 7.19 -7.66
N LEU A 86 -9.48 7.42 -7.14
CA LEU A 86 -8.49 6.40 -6.81
C LEU A 86 -8.13 6.47 -5.33
N GLY A 87 -7.44 5.43 -4.83
CA GLY A 87 -6.87 5.46 -3.50
C GLY A 87 -5.92 4.30 -3.27
N GLU A 88 -4.84 4.57 -2.56
CA GLU A 88 -3.90 3.54 -2.15
C GLU A 88 -4.22 3.04 -0.75
N VAL A 89 -4.32 1.73 -0.60
CA VAL A 89 -4.70 1.07 0.67
C VAL A 89 -3.76 -0.08 0.96
N LEU A 90 -3.26 -0.15 2.20
CA LEU A 90 -2.61 -1.36 2.70
C LEU A 90 -3.67 -2.47 2.85
N MET A 91 -3.50 -3.58 2.12
CA MET A 91 -4.53 -4.62 2.03
C MET A 91 -4.95 -5.15 3.41
N SER A 92 -4.00 -5.43 4.28
CA SER A 92 -4.25 -5.99 5.61
C SER A 92 -5.02 -5.06 6.58
N LEU A 93 -5.18 -3.77 6.27
CA LEU A 93 -6.12 -2.90 7.01
C LEU A 93 -7.57 -3.32 6.83
N LEU A 94 -7.87 -4.00 5.74
CA LEU A 94 -9.22 -4.43 5.37
C LEU A 94 -9.55 -5.86 5.80
N GLU A 95 -8.67 -6.50 6.57
CA GLU A 95 -8.82 -7.90 7.01
C GLU A 95 -10.10 -8.15 7.82
N ASN A 96 -10.62 -7.13 8.50
CA ASN A 96 -11.90 -7.22 9.21
C ASN A 96 -13.10 -7.26 8.27
N GLU A 97 -12.98 -6.73 7.04
CA GLU A 97 -14.03 -6.81 6.04
C GLU A 97 -14.00 -8.17 5.30
N ASN A 98 -12.80 -8.64 5.00
CA ASN A 98 -12.58 -9.94 4.38
C ASN A 98 -11.17 -10.46 4.72
N ALA A 99 -11.11 -11.67 5.27
CA ALA A 99 -9.85 -12.29 5.71
C ALA A 99 -8.82 -12.44 4.58
N VAL A 100 -9.25 -12.54 3.31
CA VAL A 100 -8.35 -12.63 2.13
C VAL A 100 -7.35 -11.48 2.08
N TYR A 101 -7.74 -10.30 2.52
CA TYR A 101 -6.84 -9.14 2.53
C TYR A 101 -5.65 -9.26 3.48
N GLY A 102 -5.73 -10.15 4.49
CA GLY A 102 -4.68 -10.35 5.49
C GLY A 102 -3.66 -11.42 5.15
N VAL A 103 -3.84 -12.20 4.07
CA VAL A 103 -2.98 -13.37 3.76
C VAL A 103 -1.50 -13.02 3.62
N ASP A 104 -1.18 -11.84 3.09
CA ASP A 104 0.19 -11.38 2.88
C ASP A 104 0.90 -10.88 4.14
N SER A 105 0.19 -10.85 5.27
CA SER A 105 0.71 -10.45 6.58
C SER A 105 0.84 -11.65 7.54
N ILE A 106 0.72 -12.87 7.03
CA ILE A 106 0.94 -14.10 7.80
C ILE A 106 2.45 -14.38 7.85
N PRO A 107 3.06 -14.40 9.04
CA PRO A 107 4.50 -14.60 9.18
C PRO A 107 4.94 -15.92 8.54
N PHE A 108 6.02 -15.86 7.76
CA PHE A 108 6.71 -16.97 7.10
C PHE A 108 5.89 -17.77 6.06
N LEU A 109 4.68 -17.32 5.70
CA LEU A 109 3.91 -17.92 4.62
C LEU A 109 4.56 -17.67 3.24
N ALA A 110 5.03 -16.45 3.02
CA ALA A 110 5.74 -16.05 1.79
C ALA A 110 6.84 -15.06 2.15
N THR A 111 8.08 -15.55 2.22
CA THR A 111 9.26 -14.76 2.53
C THR A 111 10.05 -14.43 1.27
N GLY A 112 10.51 -13.17 1.17
CA GLY A 112 11.17 -12.65 -0.02
C GLY A 112 10.21 -12.29 -1.14
N PHE A 113 10.72 -11.49 -2.10
CA PHE A 113 9.90 -10.89 -3.16
C PHE A 113 9.30 -11.92 -4.12
N ASP A 114 10.03 -12.98 -4.46
CA ASP A 114 9.55 -13.98 -5.43
C ASP A 114 8.40 -14.80 -4.86
N ALA A 115 8.50 -15.21 -3.58
CA ALA A 115 7.40 -15.86 -2.88
C ALA A 115 6.20 -14.92 -2.68
N ALA A 116 6.44 -13.65 -2.37
CA ALA A 116 5.39 -12.63 -2.27
C ALA A 116 4.68 -12.39 -3.62
N GLN A 117 5.39 -12.41 -4.75
CA GLN A 117 4.80 -12.35 -6.08
C GLN A 117 3.98 -13.60 -6.40
N LYS A 118 4.46 -14.80 -6.02
CA LYS A 118 3.71 -16.04 -6.19
C LYS A 118 2.41 -16.00 -5.37
N LEU A 119 2.48 -15.56 -4.11
CA LEU A 119 1.31 -15.35 -3.28
C LEU A 119 0.34 -14.33 -3.90
N TRP A 120 0.86 -13.22 -4.45
CA TRP A 120 0.02 -12.22 -5.10
C TRP A 120 -0.72 -12.77 -6.32
N ARG A 121 -0.05 -13.54 -7.16
CA ARG A 121 -0.72 -14.22 -8.29
C ARG A 121 -1.86 -15.13 -7.85
N ALA A 122 -1.71 -15.81 -6.71
CA ALA A 122 -2.77 -16.65 -6.14
C ALA A 122 -3.91 -15.83 -5.51
N GLN A 123 -3.59 -14.71 -4.84
CA GLN A 123 -4.53 -13.86 -4.13
C GLN A 123 -5.33 -12.93 -5.07
N ARG A 124 -4.70 -12.39 -6.11
CA ARG A 124 -5.25 -11.34 -6.99
C ARG A 124 -6.64 -11.65 -7.54
N PRO A 125 -6.93 -12.83 -8.13
CA PRO A 125 -8.25 -13.10 -8.71
C PRO A 125 -9.39 -13.07 -7.67
N VAL A 126 -9.11 -13.50 -6.44
CA VAL A 126 -10.07 -13.47 -5.33
C VAL A 126 -10.29 -12.02 -4.89
N THR A 127 -9.22 -11.25 -4.74
CA THR A 127 -9.27 -9.82 -4.39
C THR A 127 -10.07 -9.02 -5.42
N GLU A 128 -9.86 -9.24 -6.71
CA GLU A 128 -10.59 -8.57 -7.79
C GLU A 128 -12.10 -8.85 -7.71
N LYS A 129 -12.49 -10.10 -7.44
CA LYS A 129 -13.92 -10.47 -7.26
C LYS A 129 -14.54 -9.79 -6.04
N ILE A 130 -13.82 -9.69 -4.93
CA ILE A 130 -14.30 -9.03 -3.71
C ILE A 130 -14.52 -7.54 -3.97
N LEU A 131 -13.53 -6.86 -4.57
CA LEU A 131 -13.61 -5.43 -4.89
C LEU A 131 -14.71 -5.12 -5.91
N ALA A 132 -14.87 -5.94 -6.95
CA ALA A 132 -15.90 -5.74 -7.97
C ALA A 132 -17.32 -5.75 -7.39
N ARG A 133 -17.60 -6.64 -6.41
CA ARG A 133 -18.89 -6.67 -5.70
C ARG A 133 -19.15 -5.41 -4.88
N GLN A 134 -18.12 -4.64 -4.61
CA GLN A 134 -18.16 -3.39 -3.83
C GLN A 134 -18.13 -2.14 -4.71
N GLY A 135 -18.22 -2.28 -6.03
CA GLY A 135 -18.16 -1.16 -6.99
C GLY A 135 -16.74 -0.56 -7.10
N LEU A 136 -15.72 -1.38 -6.84
CA LEU A 136 -14.32 -1.02 -6.92
C LEU A 136 -13.59 -1.90 -7.94
N LYS A 137 -12.60 -1.34 -8.60
CA LYS A 137 -11.69 -2.07 -9.47
C LYS A 137 -10.28 -2.05 -8.90
N LEU A 138 -9.62 -3.19 -8.87
CA LEU A 138 -8.20 -3.28 -8.58
C LEU A 138 -7.41 -2.73 -9.77
N VAL A 139 -6.47 -1.83 -9.51
CA VAL A 139 -5.57 -1.26 -10.52
C VAL A 139 -4.26 -2.02 -10.52
N TYR A 140 -3.56 -2.04 -9.38
CA TYR A 140 -2.36 -2.84 -9.16
C TYR A 140 -2.11 -3.07 -7.66
N ALA A 141 -1.10 -3.89 -7.32
CA ALA A 141 -0.59 -3.98 -5.96
C ALA A 141 0.93 -4.10 -5.95
N VAL A 142 1.57 -3.45 -4.97
CA VAL A 142 3.02 -3.44 -4.78
C VAL A 142 3.35 -3.86 -3.36
N ALA A 143 4.34 -4.76 -3.20
CA ALA A 143 4.79 -5.22 -1.91
C ALA A 143 5.67 -4.19 -1.20
N TRP A 144 5.57 -4.15 0.12
CA TRP A 144 6.54 -3.50 0.99
C TRP A 144 7.83 -4.33 1.12
N PRO A 145 8.95 -3.75 1.56
CA PRO A 145 10.09 -4.51 1.99
C PRO A 145 9.73 -5.49 3.13
N PRO A 146 10.55 -6.55 3.34
CA PRO A 146 10.31 -7.53 4.38
C PRO A 146 10.16 -6.90 5.77
N GLN A 147 9.25 -7.47 6.58
CA GLN A 147 8.98 -6.97 7.93
C GLN A 147 9.98 -7.52 8.94
N GLY A 148 10.52 -6.63 9.79
CA GLY A 148 11.41 -6.92 10.91
C GLY A 148 10.92 -6.29 12.20
N ILE A 149 11.62 -6.53 13.30
CA ILE A 149 11.23 -6.06 14.63
C ILE A 149 12.13 -4.90 15.06
N TYR A 150 11.51 -3.80 15.49
CA TYR A 150 12.15 -2.66 16.13
C TYR A 150 11.96 -2.70 17.64
N ALA A 151 13.02 -2.41 18.39
CA ALA A 151 12.99 -2.35 19.85
C ALA A 151 14.05 -1.41 20.43
N LYS A 152 13.83 -0.97 21.67
CA LYS A 152 14.84 -0.23 22.47
C LYS A 152 15.85 -1.16 23.12
N LYS A 153 15.43 -2.35 23.54
CA LYS A 153 16.27 -3.35 24.24
C LYS A 153 16.62 -4.53 23.33
N ALA A 154 17.65 -5.28 23.72
CA ALA A 154 17.96 -6.54 23.06
C ALA A 154 16.83 -7.57 23.24
N LEU A 155 16.56 -8.32 22.18
CA LEU A 155 15.58 -9.42 22.16
C LEU A 155 16.30 -10.70 21.73
N ALA A 156 16.33 -11.71 22.60
CA ALA A 156 16.90 -13.01 22.32
C ALA A 156 15.83 -14.10 22.13
N SER A 157 14.58 -13.81 22.49
CA SER A 157 13.44 -14.71 22.40
C SER A 157 12.13 -13.93 22.39
N THR A 158 11.01 -14.60 22.10
CA THR A 158 9.68 -13.98 22.22
C THR A 158 9.31 -13.61 23.65
N ALA A 159 9.90 -14.27 24.66
CA ALA A 159 9.69 -13.92 26.07
C ALA A 159 10.18 -12.50 26.40
N ASP A 160 11.21 -12.01 25.71
CA ASP A 160 11.74 -10.64 25.90
C ASP A 160 10.78 -9.57 25.38
N MET A 161 9.78 -9.96 24.59
CA MET A 161 8.75 -9.05 24.05
C MET A 161 7.62 -8.77 25.04
N LYS A 162 7.50 -9.57 26.10
CA LYS A 162 6.45 -9.43 27.12
C LYS A 162 6.46 -8.02 27.73
N GLY A 163 5.27 -7.42 27.76
CA GLY A 163 5.05 -6.09 28.34
C GLY A 163 5.52 -4.91 27.51
N LEU A 164 6.12 -5.11 26.32
CA LEU A 164 6.49 -4.02 25.43
C LEU A 164 5.24 -3.24 24.97
N LYS A 165 5.37 -1.94 24.82
CA LYS A 165 4.35 -1.09 24.20
C LYS A 165 4.45 -1.25 22.68
N TRP A 166 3.68 -2.19 22.15
CA TRP A 166 3.79 -2.62 20.77
C TRP A 166 2.92 -1.82 19.83
N ARG A 167 3.52 -1.20 18.83
CA ARG A 167 2.75 -0.62 17.73
C ARG A 167 2.20 -1.72 16.84
N ALA A 168 0.89 -1.80 16.75
CA ALA A 168 0.19 -2.55 15.73
C ALA A 168 -0.31 -1.62 14.63
N TYR A 169 -0.35 -2.08 13.38
CA TYR A 169 -0.95 -1.34 12.27
C TYR A 169 -2.11 -2.10 11.61
N ASN A 170 -2.28 -3.38 11.93
CA ASN A 170 -3.35 -4.24 11.45
C ASN A 170 -3.68 -5.33 12.50
N LYS A 171 -4.69 -6.14 12.20
CA LYS A 171 -5.12 -7.25 13.08
C LYS A 171 -4.00 -8.27 13.33
N GLY A 172 -3.25 -8.64 12.28
CA GLY A 172 -2.16 -9.61 12.39
C GLY A 172 -1.07 -9.15 13.34
N THR A 173 -0.63 -7.89 13.26
CA THR A 173 0.39 -7.34 14.15
C THR A 173 -0.11 -7.14 15.59
N SER A 174 -1.41 -6.89 15.79
CA SER A 174 -2.02 -6.92 17.14
C SER A 174 -2.01 -8.35 17.71
N ARG A 175 -2.36 -9.33 16.88
CA ARG A 175 -2.39 -10.74 17.32
C ARG A 175 -1.01 -11.28 17.67
N ILE A 176 0.03 -10.88 16.92
CA ILE A 176 1.43 -11.19 17.27
C ILE A 176 1.74 -10.67 18.68
N ALA A 177 1.41 -9.39 18.96
CA ALA A 177 1.64 -8.80 20.28
C ALA A 177 0.96 -9.58 21.41
N GLU A 178 -0.31 -9.95 21.22
CA GLU A 178 -1.05 -10.75 22.19
C GLU A 178 -0.37 -12.09 22.48
N LEU A 179 0.06 -12.80 21.41
CA LEU A 179 0.69 -14.12 21.53
C LEU A 179 2.05 -14.08 22.25
N VAL A 180 2.76 -12.96 22.19
CA VAL A 180 4.05 -12.78 22.91
C VAL A 180 3.89 -12.05 24.25
N GLY A 181 2.67 -11.68 24.63
CA GLY A 181 2.38 -10.95 25.87
C GLY A 181 2.83 -9.48 25.86
N ALA A 182 2.99 -8.87 24.67
CA ALA A 182 3.18 -7.43 24.51
C ALA A 182 1.81 -6.70 24.56
N ASN A 183 1.84 -5.40 24.74
CA ASN A 183 0.65 -4.54 24.83
C ASN A 183 0.42 -3.81 23.49
N PRO A 184 -0.51 -4.26 22.62
CA PRO A 184 -0.73 -3.65 21.32
C PRO A 184 -1.47 -2.32 21.41
N VAL A 185 -0.97 -1.33 20.68
CA VAL A 185 -1.63 -0.05 20.43
C VAL A 185 -1.68 0.16 18.92
N THR A 186 -2.87 0.39 18.38
CA THR A 186 -3.03 0.63 16.94
C THR A 186 -2.61 2.06 16.59
N VAL A 187 -1.55 2.18 15.76
CA VAL A 187 -1.02 3.46 15.28
C VAL A 187 -0.78 3.37 13.77
N GLN A 188 -1.40 4.28 13.02
CA GLN A 188 -1.20 4.36 11.57
C GLN A 188 0.14 5.01 11.20
N ALA A 189 0.59 4.82 9.95
CA ALA A 189 1.92 5.27 9.52
C ALA A 189 2.13 6.79 9.72
N ALA A 190 1.12 7.61 9.42
CA ALA A 190 1.19 9.06 9.56
C ALA A 190 1.42 9.55 11.01
N ASP A 191 1.01 8.75 12.02
CA ASP A 191 1.07 9.12 13.43
C ASP A 191 2.24 8.44 14.16
N LEU A 192 3.03 7.60 13.45
CA LEU A 192 4.03 6.73 14.07
C LEU A 192 5.17 7.51 14.73
N ALA A 193 5.74 8.50 14.04
CA ALA A 193 6.85 9.29 14.57
C ALA A 193 6.47 9.97 15.90
N GLN A 194 5.29 10.57 15.96
CA GLN A 194 4.78 11.21 17.17
C GLN A 194 4.53 10.19 18.29
N SER A 195 3.93 9.04 17.96
CA SER A 195 3.64 7.99 18.96
C SER A 195 4.89 7.39 19.57
N LEU A 196 5.97 7.26 18.79
CA LEU A 196 7.30 6.87 19.28
C LEU A 196 7.92 7.94 20.16
N ALA A 197 7.91 9.22 19.74
CA ALA A 197 8.48 10.34 20.46
C ALA A 197 7.82 10.56 21.84
N THR A 198 6.50 10.36 21.92
CA THR A 198 5.74 10.49 23.18
C THR A 198 5.75 9.21 24.04
N GLY A 199 6.35 8.11 23.56
CA GLY A 199 6.43 6.85 24.30
C GLY A 199 5.09 6.11 24.41
N VAL A 200 4.11 6.42 23.55
CA VAL A 200 2.87 5.64 23.41
C VAL A 200 3.20 4.22 22.96
N VAL A 201 4.19 4.09 22.08
CA VAL A 201 4.77 2.81 21.65
C VAL A 201 6.30 2.86 21.75
N ASP A 202 6.94 1.71 21.97
CA ASP A 202 8.40 1.56 22.10
C ASP A 202 8.96 0.35 21.36
N SER A 203 8.10 -0.32 20.61
CA SER A 203 8.44 -1.50 19.81
C SER A 203 7.41 -1.70 18.70
N MET A 204 7.79 -2.40 17.64
CA MET A 204 6.91 -2.70 16.51
C MET A 204 7.49 -3.75 15.59
N MET A 205 6.65 -4.32 14.73
CA MET A 205 7.07 -5.10 13.58
C MET A 205 6.63 -4.38 12.31
N THR A 206 7.62 -3.96 11.49
CA THR A 206 7.39 -3.24 10.23
C THR A 206 8.65 -3.29 9.35
N SER A 207 8.61 -2.68 8.15
CA SER A 207 9.74 -2.67 7.22
C SER A 207 10.83 -1.66 7.58
N GLY A 208 12.01 -1.82 6.97
CA GLY A 208 13.05 -0.78 6.98
C GLY A 208 12.57 0.55 6.40
N ALA A 209 11.73 0.50 5.35
CA ALA A 209 11.15 1.68 4.73
C ALA A 209 10.33 2.53 5.71
N THR A 210 9.42 1.91 6.47
CA THR A 210 8.65 2.60 7.51
C THR A 210 9.57 3.20 8.58
N GLY A 211 10.65 2.50 8.92
CA GLY A 211 11.66 3.01 9.85
C GLY A 211 12.33 4.28 9.36
N VAL A 212 12.64 4.35 8.07
CA VAL A 212 13.21 5.56 7.44
C VAL A 212 12.21 6.70 7.41
N ASP A 213 10.99 6.44 6.96
CA ASP A 213 9.92 7.46 6.90
C ASP A 213 9.67 8.15 8.24
N SER A 214 9.70 7.36 9.33
CA SER A 214 9.39 7.81 10.68
C SER A 214 10.63 8.19 11.50
N LYS A 215 11.84 8.16 10.91
CA LYS A 215 13.12 8.42 11.58
C LYS A 215 13.24 7.70 12.92
N VAL A 216 12.93 6.41 12.93
CA VAL A 216 12.78 5.62 14.15
C VAL A 216 14.04 5.60 15.03
N TRP A 217 15.21 5.88 14.46
CA TRP A 217 16.49 5.97 15.19
C TRP A 217 16.52 7.08 16.25
N GLU A 218 15.60 8.03 16.22
CA GLU A 218 15.47 9.07 17.25
C GLU A 218 14.94 8.48 18.58
N THR A 219 14.30 7.31 18.52
CA THR A 219 13.62 6.70 19.68
C THR A 219 13.95 5.23 19.91
N LEU A 220 14.26 4.50 18.83
CA LEU A 220 14.61 3.09 18.86
C LEU A 220 16.06 2.90 18.38
N ASN A 221 16.72 1.84 18.86
CA ASN A 221 18.13 1.62 18.56
C ASN A 221 18.43 0.27 17.91
N ARG A 222 17.45 -0.63 17.77
CA ARG A 222 17.64 -1.96 17.22
C ARG A 222 16.60 -2.28 16.15
N PHE A 223 17.05 -2.97 15.11
CA PHE A 223 16.22 -3.58 14.08
C PHE A 223 16.66 -5.03 13.88
N TYR A 224 15.76 -5.97 14.11
CA TYR A 224 15.94 -7.39 13.80
C TYR A 224 15.38 -7.67 12.43
N ASN A 225 16.25 -8.03 11.48
CA ASN A 225 15.86 -8.35 10.11
C ASN A 225 15.23 -9.76 10.04
N VAL A 226 14.01 -9.88 10.52
CA VAL A 226 13.27 -11.16 10.61
C VAL A 226 12.84 -11.67 9.24
N GLU A 227 12.55 -10.77 8.30
CA GLU A 227 12.02 -11.06 6.96
C GLU A 227 10.72 -11.88 7.00
N ALA A 228 9.84 -11.54 7.95
CA ALA A 228 8.69 -12.37 8.28
C ALA A 228 7.63 -12.44 7.18
N TRP A 229 7.34 -11.35 6.50
CA TRP A 229 6.39 -11.25 5.36
C TRP A 229 6.61 -9.94 4.60
N LEU A 230 5.96 -9.81 3.43
CA LEU A 230 5.96 -8.61 2.60
C LEU A 230 4.50 -8.21 2.32
N PRO A 231 3.89 -7.33 3.15
CA PRO A 231 2.52 -6.89 2.94
C PRO A 231 2.42 -6.05 1.66
N LYS A 232 1.21 -5.91 1.11
CA LYS A 232 1.01 -5.15 -0.14
C LYS A 232 0.07 -3.97 0.07
N ASN A 233 0.45 -2.85 -0.55
CA ASN A 233 -0.52 -1.81 -0.88
C ASN A 233 -1.16 -2.14 -2.21
N MET A 234 -2.46 -1.90 -2.31
CA MET A 234 -3.19 -1.92 -3.58
C MET A 234 -3.65 -0.52 -3.94
N LEU A 235 -3.61 -0.19 -5.23
CA LEU A 235 -4.30 0.95 -5.81
C LEU A 235 -5.66 0.48 -6.29
N ILE A 236 -6.72 1.11 -5.82
CA ILE A 236 -8.11 0.86 -6.21
C ILE A 236 -8.71 2.07 -6.88
N ILE A 237 -9.69 1.85 -7.73
CA ILE A 237 -10.44 2.90 -8.44
C ILE A 237 -11.93 2.66 -8.28
N ASN A 238 -12.70 3.74 -8.14
CA ASN A 238 -14.16 3.72 -8.21
C ASN A 238 -14.61 3.21 -9.57
N GLN A 239 -15.41 2.16 -9.61
CA GLN A 239 -15.83 1.52 -10.86
C GLN A 239 -16.58 2.49 -11.78
N LYS A 240 -17.48 3.33 -11.24
CA LYS A 240 -18.26 4.31 -12.04
C LYS A 240 -17.34 5.38 -12.64
N ALA A 241 -16.34 5.85 -11.88
CA ALA A 241 -15.36 6.82 -12.38
C ALA A 241 -14.52 6.21 -13.51
N PHE A 242 -14.12 4.94 -13.38
CA PHE A 242 -13.40 4.22 -14.44
C PHE A 242 -14.26 4.01 -15.68
N ASP A 243 -15.52 3.59 -15.52
CA ASP A 243 -16.44 3.33 -16.64
C ASP A 243 -16.83 4.61 -17.40
N ALA A 244 -16.77 5.77 -16.72
CA ALA A 244 -16.99 7.07 -17.35
C ALA A 244 -15.84 7.52 -18.29
N LEU A 245 -14.67 6.88 -18.22
CA LEU A 245 -13.61 7.09 -19.19
C LEU A 245 -13.97 6.43 -20.54
N GLY A 246 -13.60 7.04 -21.65
CA GLY A 246 -13.65 6.38 -22.96
C GLY A 246 -12.75 5.14 -22.99
N LYS A 247 -13.10 4.15 -23.83
CA LYS A 247 -12.39 2.86 -23.92
C LYS A 247 -10.87 3.01 -24.07
N ASP A 248 -10.42 3.89 -24.96
CA ASP A 248 -9.00 4.13 -25.18
C ASP A 248 -8.29 4.60 -23.91
N SER A 249 -8.95 5.47 -23.11
CA SER A 249 -8.41 5.94 -21.83
C SER A 249 -8.42 4.84 -20.77
N GLN A 250 -9.44 3.97 -20.75
CA GLN A 250 -9.49 2.81 -19.83
C GLN A 250 -8.33 1.84 -20.12
N GLU A 251 -8.11 1.47 -21.38
CA GLU A 251 -7.03 0.59 -21.79
C GLU A 251 -5.66 1.21 -21.48
N LEU A 252 -5.50 2.50 -21.75
CA LEU A 252 -4.29 3.26 -21.45
C LEU A 252 -3.98 3.26 -19.94
N VAL A 253 -4.96 3.56 -19.11
CA VAL A 253 -4.81 3.56 -17.64
C VAL A 253 -4.39 2.17 -17.13
N LEU A 254 -5.02 1.10 -17.62
CA LEU A 254 -4.68 -0.27 -17.18
C LEU A 254 -3.28 -0.70 -17.66
N ARG A 255 -2.88 -0.33 -18.87
CA ARG A 255 -1.52 -0.60 -19.35
C ARG A 255 -0.47 0.12 -18.52
N LEU A 256 -0.65 1.43 -18.27
CA LEU A 256 0.26 2.20 -17.43
C LEU A 256 0.27 1.70 -15.97
N ALA A 257 -0.86 1.20 -15.48
CA ALA A 257 -0.96 0.57 -14.16
C ALA A 257 -0.10 -0.70 -14.07
N SER A 258 -0.11 -1.55 -15.12
CA SER A 258 0.74 -2.76 -15.17
C SER A 258 2.23 -2.38 -15.17
N GLU A 259 2.62 -1.35 -15.92
CA GLU A 259 3.99 -0.83 -15.90
C GLU A 259 4.38 -0.26 -14.53
N ALA A 260 3.46 0.46 -13.88
CA ALA A 260 3.67 1.01 -12.53
C ALA A 260 3.79 -0.10 -11.48
N GLU A 261 3.00 -1.17 -11.58
CA GLU A 261 3.11 -2.36 -10.72
C GLU A 261 4.53 -2.95 -10.83
N GLN A 262 5.00 -3.25 -12.03
CA GLN A 262 6.32 -3.83 -12.25
C GLN A 262 7.43 -2.94 -11.68
N LYS A 263 7.45 -1.65 -12.05
CA LYS A 263 8.44 -0.69 -11.57
C LYS A 263 8.36 -0.48 -10.05
N GLY A 264 7.16 -0.57 -9.48
CA GLY A 264 6.94 -0.49 -8.03
C GLY A 264 7.57 -1.66 -7.28
N TRP A 265 7.40 -2.89 -7.77
CA TRP A 265 8.04 -4.07 -7.21
C TRP A 265 9.57 -4.00 -7.29
N GLU A 266 10.12 -3.58 -8.44
CA GLU A 266 11.57 -3.38 -8.62
C GLU A 266 12.12 -2.33 -7.66
N ARG A 267 11.43 -1.18 -7.53
CA ARG A 267 11.78 -0.10 -6.60
C ARG A 267 11.82 -0.59 -5.16
N MET A 268 10.81 -1.35 -4.70
CA MET A 268 10.75 -1.87 -3.34
C MET A 268 11.82 -2.92 -3.07
N ARG A 269 12.14 -3.75 -4.06
CA ARG A 269 13.25 -4.71 -3.98
C ARG A 269 14.58 -3.97 -3.76
N GLY A 270 14.87 -2.94 -4.54
CA GLY A 270 16.09 -2.13 -4.39
C GLY A 270 16.11 -1.36 -3.07
N TYR A 271 14.97 -0.76 -2.68
CA TYR A 271 14.86 0.02 -1.45
C TYR A 271 15.00 -0.82 -0.17
N THR A 272 14.85 -2.14 -0.25
CA THR A 272 15.00 -3.03 0.91
C THR A 272 16.40 -2.89 1.54
N SER A 273 17.46 -3.06 0.75
CA SER A 273 18.83 -2.91 1.24
C SER A 273 19.19 -1.46 1.56
N GLU A 274 18.72 -0.52 0.74
CA GLU A 274 18.97 0.90 0.96
C GLU A 274 18.40 1.38 2.33
N SER A 275 17.18 0.99 2.65
CA SER A 275 16.56 1.36 3.92
C SER A 275 17.33 0.82 5.13
N LEU A 276 17.85 -0.42 5.07
CA LEU A 276 18.67 -0.99 6.13
C LEU A 276 20.00 -0.23 6.30
N GLU A 277 20.62 0.19 5.20
CA GLU A 277 21.83 1.01 5.25
C GLU A 277 21.53 2.41 5.84
N VAL A 278 20.38 2.99 5.56
CA VAL A 278 19.95 4.25 6.21
C VAL A 278 19.84 4.05 7.73
N LEU A 279 19.22 2.96 8.20
CA LEU A 279 19.13 2.67 9.63
C LEU A 279 20.51 2.55 10.27
N LYS A 280 21.44 1.81 9.65
CA LYS A 280 22.83 1.65 10.15
C LYS A 280 23.57 2.99 10.19
N ARG A 281 23.47 3.82 9.14
CA ARG A 281 24.11 5.16 9.11
C ARG A 281 23.60 6.05 10.24
N ASN A 282 22.36 5.86 10.67
CA ASN A 282 21.77 6.55 11.83
C ASN A 282 22.00 5.81 13.16
N LYS A 283 23.05 4.97 13.23
CA LYS A 283 23.56 4.29 14.44
C LYS A 283 22.60 3.25 15.04
N MET A 284 21.63 2.75 14.28
CA MET A 284 20.85 1.59 14.71
C MET A 284 21.66 0.29 14.58
N THR A 285 21.52 -0.58 15.56
CA THR A 285 21.98 -1.96 15.44
C THR A 285 21.00 -2.72 14.52
N VAL A 286 21.47 -3.10 13.33
CA VAL A 286 20.72 -3.92 12.37
C VAL A 286 21.32 -5.31 12.37
N GLU A 287 20.55 -6.30 12.83
CA GLU A 287 21.02 -7.67 13.02
C GLU A 287 19.95 -8.70 12.65
N ASN A 288 20.35 -9.92 12.37
CA ASN A 288 19.40 -11.02 12.18
C ASN A 288 18.99 -11.58 13.55
N PRO A 289 17.74 -12.04 13.71
CA PRO A 289 17.34 -12.74 14.93
C PRO A 289 18.16 -14.03 15.09
N ASN A 290 18.49 -14.37 16.33
CA ASN A 290 19.15 -15.65 16.59
C ASN A 290 18.19 -16.82 16.23
N PRO A 291 18.73 -18.06 16.05
CA PRO A 291 17.92 -19.21 15.61
C PRO A 291 16.75 -19.56 16.52
N LYS A 292 16.91 -19.41 17.85
CA LYS A 292 15.85 -19.64 18.83
C LYS A 292 14.70 -18.65 18.62
N PHE A 293 15.01 -17.35 18.56
CA PHE A 293 14.01 -16.31 18.37
C PHE A 293 13.26 -16.46 17.05
N LYS A 294 14.00 -16.78 15.96
CA LYS A 294 13.38 -17.04 14.66
C LYS A 294 12.43 -18.25 14.69
N ALA A 295 12.83 -19.33 15.35
CA ALA A 295 11.99 -20.53 15.49
C ALA A 295 10.72 -20.28 16.32
N GLU A 296 10.82 -19.46 17.38
CA GLU A 296 9.66 -19.06 18.18
C GLU A 296 8.68 -18.20 17.38
N LEU A 297 9.18 -17.24 16.58
CA LEU A 297 8.37 -16.42 15.68
C LEU A 297 7.68 -17.27 14.59
N ALA A 298 8.36 -18.32 14.09
CA ALA A 298 7.77 -19.22 13.11
C ALA A 298 6.53 -19.94 13.66
N LYS A 299 6.56 -20.40 14.93
CA LYS A 299 5.40 -21.00 15.59
C LYS A 299 4.21 -20.04 15.72
N ILE A 300 4.49 -18.74 15.91
CA ILE A 300 3.45 -17.72 15.88
C ILE A 300 2.85 -17.62 14.46
N GLY A 301 3.69 -17.70 13.42
CA GLY A 301 3.23 -17.76 12.03
C GLY A 301 2.28 -18.94 11.76
N ASP A 302 2.62 -20.13 12.25
CA ASP A 302 1.76 -21.33 12.14
C ASP A 302 0.39 -21.13 12.82
N THR A 303 0.39 -20.49 13.99
CA THR A 303 -0.85 -20.15 14.71
C THR A 303 -1.70 -19.16 13.91
N LEU A 304 -1.11 -18.09 13.40
CA LEU A 304 -1.82 -17.10 12.61
C LEU A 304 -2.34 -17.69 11.28
N LEU A 305 -1.59 -18.57 10.64
CA LEU A 305 -2.04 -19.23 9.42
C LEU A 305 -3.29 -20.08 9.68
N LYS A 306 -3.31 -20.85 10.79
CA LYS A 306 -4.47 -21.66 11.19
C LYS A 306 -5.69 -20.77 11.45
N GLU A 307 -5.54 -19.74 12.29
CA GLU A 307 -6.61 -18.79 12.61
C GLU A 307 -7.13 -18.07 11.35
N TRP A 308 -6.23 -17.73 10.41
CA TRP A 308 -6.60 -17.10 9.15
C TRP A 308 -7.38 -18.05 8.24
N LEU A 309 -6.95 -19.32 8.11
CA LEU A 309 -7.64 -20.31 7.28
C LEU A 309 -9.08 -20.56 7.77
N GLU A 310 -9.30 -20.56 9.08
CA GLU A 310 -10.64 -20.69 9.68
C GLU A 310 -11.54 -19.51 9.25
N ARG A 311 -11.02 -18.30 9.21
CA ARG A 311 -11.75 -17.08 8.81
C ARG A 311 -11.91 -16.90 7.30
N ALA A 312 -10.90 -17.28 6.53
CA ALA A 312 -10.88 -17.12 5.08
C ALA A 312 -11.67 -18.21 4.33
N GLY A 313 -11.95 -19.33 4.99
CA GLY A 313 -12.78 -20.41 4.45
C GLY A 313 -12.25 -20.96 3.12
N ASP A 314 -13.16 -21.15 2.15
CA ASP A 314 -12.80 -21.76 0.86
C ASP A 314 -11.93 -20.85 -0.03
N ASP A 315 -12.10 -19.54 0.03
CA ASP A 315 -11.22 -18.60 -0.65
C ASP A 315 -9.77 -18.72 -0.12
N GLY A 316 -9.61 -18.87 1.19
CA GLY A 316 -8.30 -19.06 1.81
C GLY A 316 -7.65 -20.38 1.39
N LYS A 317 -8.42 -21.49 1.40
CA LYS A 317 -7.95 -22.80 0.94
C LYS A 317 -7.52 -22.76 -0.54
N ALA A 318 -8.29 -22.08 -1.40
CA ALA A 318 -7.97 -21.91 -2.82
C ALA A 318 -6.66 -21.15 -3.02
N ILE A 319 -6.43 -20.05 -2.28
CA ILE A 319 -5.18 -19.28 -2.34
C ILE A 319 -3.98 -20.14 -1.91
N ILE A 320 -4.09 -20.88 -0.78
CA ILE A 320 -3.00 -21.75 -0.32
C ILE A 320 -2.72 -22.89 -1.30
N ALA A 321 -3.76 -23.48 -1.90
CA ALA A 321 -3.60 -24.52 -2.90
C ALA A 321 -2.90 -23.99 -4.17
N ALA A 322 -3.22 -22.75 -4.61
CA ALA A 322 -2.57 -22.11 -5.75
C ALA A 322 -1.11 -21.71 -5.44
N LEU A 323 -0.81 -21.34 -4.18
CA LEU A 323 0.56 -21.01 -3.77
C LEU A 323 1.49 -22.23 -3.77
N LYS A 324 0.98 -23.43 -3.59
CA LYS A 324 1.75 -24.69 -3.57
C LYS A 324 2.08 -25.22 -4.96
N LYS A 325 1.37 -24.75 -6.01
CA LYS A 325 1.65 -25.08 -7.42
C LYS A 325 2.79 -24.22 -7.96
#